data_107f7e54faf9abdca4926c12dc1d9eab
#
_entry.id   107f7e54faf9abdca4926c12dc1d9eab
#
_cell.length_a   1.000
_cell.length_b   1.000
_cell.length_c   1.000
_cell.angle_alpha   90.00
_cell.angle_beta   90.00
_cell.angle_gamma   90.00
#
_symmetry.space_group_name_H-M   'P 1'
#
loop_
_entity.id
_entity.type
_entity.pdbx_description
1 polymer ?
#
loop_
_entity_poly.entity_id
_entity_poly.type
_entity_poly.pdbx_seq_one_letter_code
_entity_poly.pdbx_strand_id
1 'polypeptide(L)'
;MDFFRQLFNPGSGSPLVDESFAEVSGMLQQSAKMLDHSLEVLLENQPVSVDLDELDDLVDEAERRVRRTILQHLAVNPKQDLVASLILVSMVQDAERIGDFARGLVELVKMARSSRSGPYAEELREAAARLRPLFAMTERAFRQGDPAEARKVIKAHRALRADLKQYRNRVAASDLTADMAVVYSGAAQILRRVGAHLSNICSTVVQPYDRIRHGDEDL
;
A
#
# COMPACT_ATOMS: atom_id res chain seq x y z
N MET A 1 5.06 8.77 -23.32
CA MET A 1 5.62 8.09 -22.13
C MET A 1 6.47 8.99 -21.24
N ASP A 2 6.73 10.23 -21.64
CA ASP A 2 7.59 11.13 -20.86
C ASP A 2 6.82 12.06 -19.91
N PHE A 3 5.49 11.97 -19.88
CA PHE A 3 4.66 12.92 -19.14
C PHE A 3 4.93 12.85 -17.62
N PHE A 4 4.96 11.65 -17.04
CA PHE A 4 5.28 11.50 -15.61
C PHE A 4 6.70 11.98 -15.29
N ARG A 5 7.69 11.63 -16.14
CA ARG A 5 9.07 12.12 -15.98
C ARG A 5 9.18 13.64 -16.12
N GLN A 6 8.39 14.25 -17.02
CA GLN A 6 8.36 15.71 -17.16
C GLN A 6 7.76 16.41 -15.96
N LEU A 7 6.72 15.82 -15.35
CA LEU A 7 6.09 16.36 -14.14
C LEU A 7 6.97 16.25 -12.91
N PHE A 8 7.79 15.21 -12.83
CA PHE A 8 8.54 14.82 -11.63
C PHE A 8 10.06 14.73 -11.88
N ASN A 9 10.56 15.47 -12.87
CA ASN A 9 12.00 15.53 -13.11
C ASN A 9 12.68 16.27 -11.95
N PRO A 10 13.64 15.63 -11.22
CA PRO A 10 14.37 16.29 -10.16
C PRO A 10 14.98 17.61 -10.67
N GLY A 11 14.56 18.72 -10.09
CA GLY A 11 15.02 20.07 -10.46
C GLY A 11 14.11 20.82 -11.45
N SER A 12 12.99 20.26 -11.93
CA SER A 12 11.97 20.97 -12.73
C SER A 12 10.68 21.24 -11.96
N GLY A 13 10.45 20.50 -10.85
CA GLY A 13 9.33 20.70 -9.95
C GLY A 13 9.55 21.88 -8.98
N SER A 14 8.47 22.34 -8.36
CA SER A 14 8.61 23.26 -7.24
C SER A 14 9.19 22.51 -6.02
N PRO A 15 9.94 23.18 -5.14
CA PRO A 15 10.43 22.58 -3.89
C PRO A 15 9.33 21.88 -3.07
N LEU A 16 8.10 22.38 -3.15
CA LEU A 16 6.93 21.84 -2.44
C LEU A 16 6.48 20.49 -3.01
N VAL A 17 6.60 20.29 -4.32
CA VAL A 17 6.33 18.99 -4.96
C VAL A 17 7.38 17.98 -4.54
N ASP A 18 8.67 18.36 -4.55
CA ASP A 18 9.77 17.47 -4.13
C ASP A 18 9.64 17.07 -2.65
N GLU A 19 9.27 18.03 -1.77
CA GLU A 19 9.01 17.77 -0.35
C GLU A 19 7.82 16.79 -0.17
N SER A 20 6.72 17.01 -0.89
CA SER A 20 5.56 16.12 -0.86
C SER A 20 5.89 14.70 -1.33
N PHE A 21 6.79 14.57 -2.29
CA PHE A 21 7.32 13.27 -2.74
C PHE A 21 8.10 12.54 -1.64
N ALA A 22 8.95 13.28 -0.92
CA ALA A 22 9.72 12.72 0.19
C ALA A 22 8.80 12.25 1.32
N GLU A 23 7.75 13.03 1.64
CA GLU A 23 6.74 12.65 2.63
C GLU A 23 6.00 11.37 2.23
N VAL A 24 5.52 11.23 0.98
CA VAL A 24 4.85 10.01 0.51
C VAL A 24 5.79 8.80 0.57
N SER A 25 7.07 8.97 0.21
CA SER A 25 8.07 7.90 0.36
C SER A 25 8.24 7.49 1.83
N GLY A 26 8.30 8.46 2.74
CA GLY A 26 8.37 8.21 4.19
C GLY A 26 7.15 7.45 4.70
N MET A 27 5.94 7.82 4.27
CA MET A 27 4.70 7.12 4.61
C MET A 27 4.74 5.66 4.14
N LEU A 28 5.16 5.39 2.90
CA LEU A 28 5.28 4.02 2.38
C LEU A 28 6.27 3.17 3.18
N GLN A 29 7.43 3.74 3.55
CA GLN A 29 8.42 3.06 4.38
C GLN A 29 7.89 2.77 5.78
N GLN A 30 7.18 3.71 6.38
CA GLN A 30 6.56 3.54 7.69
C GLN A 30 5.46 2.48 7.65
N SER A 31 4.55 2.55 6.68
CA SER A 31 3.49 1.56 6.51
C SER A 31 4.04 0.15 6.21
N ALA A 32 5.18 0.04 5.51
CA ALA A 32 5.87 -1.24 5.32
C ALA A 32 6.34 -1.85 6.65
N LYS A 33 6.94 -1.04 7.54
CA LYS A 33 7.38 -1.49 8.87
C LYS A 33 6.20 -1.89 9.75
N MET A 34 5.11 -1.13 9.72
CA MET A 34 3.87 -1.47 10.43
C MET A 34 3.31 -2.81 9.94
N LEU A 35 3.28 -3.02 8.61
CA LEU A 35 2.81 -4.27 8.02
C LEU A 35 3.69 -5.46 8.42
N ASP A 36 5.03 -5.31 8.37
CA ASP A 36 5.96 -6.37 8.75
C ASP A 36 5.77 -6.79 10.21
N HIS A 37 5.69 -5.81 11.13
CA HIS A 37 5.40 -6.09 12.54
C HIS A 37 4.05 -6.78 12.72
N SER A 38 3.00 -6.31 12.06
CA SER A 38 1.66 -6.90 12.16
C SER A 38 1.61 -8.34 11.60
N LEU A 39 2.40 -8.63 10.58
CA LEU A 39 2.55 -9.99 10.04
C LEU A 39 3.31 -10.91 10.99
N GLU A 40 4.32 -10.41 11.71
CA GLU A 40 5.01 -11.18 12.76
C GLU A 40 4.05 -11.51 13.91
N VAL A 41 3.24 -10.55 14.35
CA VAL A 41 2.21 -10.79 15.36
C VAL A 41 1.20 -11.82 14.87
N LEU A 42 0.73 -11.70 13.63
CA LEU A 42 -0.30 -12.58 13.08
C LEU A 42 0.24 -13.98 12.76
N LEU A 43 1.35 -14.10 12.05
CA LEU A 43 1.80 -15.35 11.45
C LEU A 43 2.85 -16.08 12.29
N GLU A 44 3.68 -15.35 13.04
CA GLU A 44 4.70 -15.93 13.91
C GLU A 44 4.27 -15.99 15.37
N ASN A 45 3.02 -15.59 15.68
CA ASN A 45 2.46 -15.55 17.04
C ASN A 45 3.30 -14.70 18.01
N GLN A 46 3.98 -13.66 17.49
CA GLN A 46 4.75 -12.74 18.32
C GLN A 46 3.83 -11.80 19.10
N PRO A 47 4.25 -11.33 20.29
CA PRO A 47 3.52 -10.30 20.99
C PRO A 47 3.58 -8.97 20.23
N VAL A 48 2.59 -8.12 20.43
CA VAL A 48 2.64 -6.73 19.94
C VAL A 48 3.72 -6.00 20.76
N SER A 49 4.77 -5.55 20.10
CA SER A 49 5.94 -4.88 20.70
C SER A 49 6.11 -3.42 20.27
N VAL A 50 5.22 -2.94 19.39
CA VAL A 50 5.25 -1.58 18.83
C VAL A 50 3.86 -0.98 19.00
N ASP A 51 3.81 0.30 19.35
CA ASP A 51 2.56 1.05 19.35
C ASP A 51 2.16 1.40 17.91
N LEU A 52 1.26 0.59 17.36
CA LEU A 52 0.78 0.77 15.99
C LEU A 52 -0.15 1.98 15.86
N ASP A 53 -0.83 2.37 16.92
CA ASP A 53 -1.70 3.56 16.91
C ASP A 53 -0.84 4.82 16.83
N GLU A 54 0.29 4.90 17.57
CA GLU A 54 1.26 6.00 17.47
C GLU A 54 1.87 6.08 16.06
N LEU A 55 2.22 4.94 15.46
CA LEU A 55 2.78 4.90 14.11
C LEU A 55 1.76 5.28 13.04
N ASP A 56 0.51 4.93 13.22
CA ASP A 56 -0.61 5.30 12.34
C ASP A 56 -0.87 6.82 12.41
N ASP A 57 -0.88 7.40 13.61
CA ASP A 57 -0.98 8.85 13.83
C ASP A 57 0.12 9.62 13.09
N LEU A 58 1.35 9.08 13.01
CA LEU A 58 2.44 9.68 12.25
C LEU A 58 2.19 9.65 10.74
N VAL A 59 1.61 8.57 10.22
CA VAL A 59 1.22 8.45 8.80
C VAL A 59 0.09 9.42 8.47
N ASP A 60 -0.92 9.50 9.33
CA ASP A 60 -2.04 10.45 9.23
C ASP A 60 -1.56 11.90 9.21
N GLU A 61 -0.63 12.25 10.09
CA GLU A 61 -0.08 13.61 10.16
C GLU A 61 0.72 13.93 8.88
N ALA A 62 1.46 12.97 8.33
CA ALA A 62 2.15 13.13 7.05
C ALA A 62 1.15 13.35 5.90
N GLU A 63 0.04 12.58 5.86
CA GLU A 63 -1.04 12.81 4.90
C GLU A 63 -1.59 14.23 4.99
N ARG A 64 -1.91 14.69 6.20
CA ARG A 64 -2.43 16.05 6.44
C ARG A 64 -1.42 17.13 6.02
N ARG A 65 -0.11 16.92 6.28
CA ARG A 65 0.93 17.84 5.82
C ARG A 65 0.97 17.94 4.31
N VAL A 66 1.03 16.82 3.59
CA VAL A 66 1.04 16.81 2.12
C VAL A 66 -0.17 17.53 1.55
N ARG A 67 -1.37 17.22 2.03
CA ARG A 67 -2.61 17.87 1.57
C ARG A 67 -2.59 19.38 1.81
N ARG A 68 -2.11 19.82 2.98
CA ARG A 68 -2.00 21.25 3.33
C ARG A 68 -0.99 21.96 2.43
N THR A 69 0.19 21.38 2.23
CA THR A 69 1.26 21.90 1.37
C THR A 69 0.77 22.08 -0.07
N ILE A 70 0.10 21.07 -0.62
CA ILE A 70 -0.46 21.11 -1.97
C ILE A 70 -1.56 22.20 -2.08
N LEU A 71 -2.46 22.26 -1.09
CA LEU A 71 -3.52 23.27 -1.08
C LEU A 71 -2.93 24.70 -1.07
N GLN A 72 -1.93 24.95 -0.23
CA GLN A 72 -1.24 26.24 -0.15
C GLN A 72 -0.54 26.58 -1.45
N HIS A 73 0.14 25.61 -2.08
CA HIS A 73 0.80 25.81 -3.36
C HIS A 73 -0.20 26.21 -4.45
N LEU A 74 -1.29 25.44 -4.61
CA LEU A 74 -2.30 25.71 -5.64
C LEU A 74 -3.09 27.01 -5.36
N ALA A 75 -3.24 27.44 -4.12
CA ALA A 75 -3.90 28.72 -3.78
C ALA A 75 -3.08 29.92 -4.27
N VAL A 76 -1.76 29.82 -4.30
CA VAL A 76 -0.84 30.89 -4.76
C VAL A 76 -0.55 30.76 -6.25
N ASN A 77 -0.35 29.53 -6.74
CA ASN A 77 0.07 29.22 -8.11
C ASN A 77 -0.88 28.18 -8.76
N PRO A 78 -2.13 28.50 -9.06
CA PRO A 78 -3.17 27.52 -9.41
C PRO A 78 -2.91 26.74 -10.71
N LYS A 79 -1.99 27.21 -11.56
CA LYS A 79 -1.64 26.52 -12.82
C LYS A 79 -0.31 25.79 -12.74
N GLN A 80 0.50 26.08 -11.74
CA GLN A 80 1.81 25.45 -11.59
C GLN A 80 1.63 24.08 -10.93
N ASP A 81 2.25 23.07 -11.49
CA ASP A 81 2.27 21.71 -10.94
C ASP A 81 0.88 21.10 -10.64
N LEU A 82 -0.20 21.59 -11.29
CA LEU A 82 -1.56 21.15 -11.01
C LEU A 82 -1.72 19.63 -11.12
N VAL A 83 -1.20 19.03 -12.18
CA VAL A 83 -1.34 17.58 -12.40
C VAL A 83 -0.51 16.80 -11.39
N ALA A 84 0.73 17.23 -11.09
CA ALA A 84 1.56 16.65 -10.07
C ALA A 84 0.88 16.71 -8.69
N SER A 85 0.30 17.84 -8.36
CA SER A 85 -0.46 18.06 -7.12
C SER A 85 -1.66 17.10 -6.99
N LEU A 86 -2.44 16.93 -8.06
CA LEU A 86 -3.58 16.00 -8.06
C LEU A 86 -3.13 14.53 -7.91
N ILE A 87 -2.04 14.14 -8.55
CA ILE A 87 -1.43 12.82 -8.41
C ILE A 87 -1.00 12.60 -6.96
N LEU A 88 -0.27 13.56 -6.35
CA LEU A 88 0.20 13.45 -4.97
C LEU A 88 -0.95 13.32 -3.97
N VAL A 89 -2.01 14.12 -4.10
CA VAL A 89 -3.21 14.01 -3.24
C VAL A 89 -3.86 12.63 -3.37
N SER A 90 -3.87 12.06 -4.59
CA SER A 90 -4.38 10.70 -4.80
C SER A 90 -3.52 9.64 -4.15
N MET A 91 -2.18 9.77 -4.24
CA MET A 91 -1.23 8.79 -3.73
C MET A 91 -1.12 8.79 -2.21
N VAL A 92 -1.14 9.97 -1.59
CA VAL A 92 -1.01 10.10 -0.14
C VAL A 92 -2.13 9.33 0.57
N GLN A 93 -3.33 9.33 0.01
CA GLN A 93 -4.45 8.54 0.51
C GLN A 93 -4.22 7.02 0.38
N ASP A 94 -3.60 6.56 -0.74
CA ASP A 94 -3.26 5.15 -0.89
C ASP A 94 -2.18 4.72 0.11
N ALA A 95 -1.21 5.58 0.42
CA ALA A 95 -0.17 5.31 1.40
C ALA A 95 -0.72 5.23 2.84
N GLU A 96 -1.63 6.13 3.23
CA GLU A 96 -2.33 6.11 4.53
C GLU A 96 -3.14 4.82 4.69
N ARG A 97 -3.91 4.42 3.68
CA ARG A 97 -4.70 3.17 3.74
C ARG A 97 -3.87 1.92 3.99
N ILE A 98 -2.61 1.90 3.59
CA ILE A 98 -1.74 0.77 3.88
C ILE A 98 -1.42 0.69 5.38
N GLY A 99 -1.20 1.82 6.05
CA GLY A 99 -1.04 1.90 7.52
C GLY A 99 -2.27 1.38 8.26
N ASP A 100 -3.46 1.87 7.90
CA ASP A 100 -4.74 1.40 8.41
C ASP A 100 -4.87 -0.14 8.34
N PHE A 101 -4.49 -0.72 7.19
CA PHE A 101 -4.57 -2.18 7.02
C PHE A 101 -3.54 -2.94 7.85
N ALA A 102 -2.36 -2.40 8.05
CA ALA A 102 -1.36 -3.01 8.93
C ALA A 102 -1.89 -3.10 10.37
N ARG A 103 -2.48 -2.03 10.89
CA ARG A 103 -3.16 -2.04 12.19
C ARG A 103 -4.30 -3.04 12.25
N GLY A 104 -5.12 -3.11 11.18
CA GLY A 104 -6.23 -4.05 11.06
C GLY A 104 -5.82 -5.53 11.15
N LEU A 105 -4.58 -5.90 10.79
CA LEU A 105 -4.09 -7.28 10.99
C LEU A 105 -3.97 -7.65 12.47
N VAL A 106 -3.53 -6.74 13.32
CA VAL A 106 -3.41 -6.98 14.76
C VAL A 106 -4.79 -7.10 15.41
N GLU A 107 -5.78 -6.35 14.93
CA GLU A 107 -7.16 -6.51 15.39
C GLU A 107 -7.71 -7.91 15.09
N LEU A 108 -7.37 -8.49 13.94
CA LEU A 108 -7.75 -9.88 13.62
C LEU A 108 -7.15 -10.90 14.60
N VAL A 109 -5.93 -10.66 15.08
CA VAL A 109 -5.27 -11.56 16.05
C VAL A 109 -6.08 -11.68 17.33
N LYS A 110 -6.73 -10.61 17.79
CA LYS A 110 -7.58 -10.60 18.99
C LYS A 110 -8.79 -11.55 18.87
N MET A 111 -9.18 -11.92 17.65
CA MET A 111 -10.28 -12.86 17.40
C MET A 111 -9.82 -14.33 17.47
N ALA A 112 -8.52 -14.61 17.29
CA ALA A 112 -7.99 -15.97 17.29
C ALA A 112 -7.97 -16.56 18.70
N ARG A 113 -8.57 -17.75 18.85
CA ARG A 113 -8.57 -18.50 20.12
C ARG A 113 -7.41 -19.49 20.25
N SER A 114 -6.65 -19.68 19.17
CA SER A 114 -5.50 -20.59 19.12
C SER A 114 -4.36 -19.97 18.31
N SER A 115 -3.19 -20.59 18.41
CA SER A 115 -2.02 -20.20 17.60
C SER A 115 -2.29 -20.37 16.10
N ARG A 116 -1.81 -19.42 15.32
CA ARG A 116 -1.94 -19.41 13.85
C ARG A 116 -0.82 -20.28 13.27
N SER A 117 -1.19 -21.49 12.86
CA SER A 117 -0.25 -22.50 12.36
C SER A 117 -0.89 -23.38 11.28
N GLY A 118 -0.10 -24.26 10.68
CA GLY A 118 -0.56 -25.20 9.67
C GLY A 118 -0.67 -24.61 8.26
N PRO A 119 -1.24 -25.37 7.30
CA PRO A 119 -1.17 -25.04 5.87
C PRO A 119 -1.72 -23.66 5.51
N TYR A 120 -2.79 -23.23 6.14
CA TYR A 120 -3.38 -21.91 5.88
C TYR A 120 -2.49 -20.76 6.35
N ALA A 121 -1.76 -20.93 7.47
CA ALA A 121 -0.79 -19.94 7.92
C ALA A 121 0.42 -19.88 6.98
N GLU A 122 0.91 -21.04 6.51
CA GLU A 122 2.03 -21.11 5.55
C GLU A 122 1.71 -20.41 4.23
N GLU A 123 0.53 -20.65 3.66
CA GLU A 123 0.11 -19.98 2.44
C GLU A 123 0.02 -18.45 2.61
N LEU A 124 -0.40 -17.96 3.78
CA LEU A 124 -0.38 -16.51 4.06
C LEU A 124 1.05 -15.97 4.22
N ARG A 125 1.99 -16.75 4.80
CA ARG A 125 3.42 -16.37 4.83
C ARG A 125 3.99 -16.24 3.42
N GLU A 126 3.69 -17.17 2.54
CA GLU A 126 4.10 -17.11 1.13
C GLU A 126 3.50 -15.88 0.42
N ALA A 127 2.22 -15.58 0.67
CA ALA A 127 1.59 -14.39 0.11
C ALA A 127 2.24 -13.10 0.63
N ALA A 128 2.53 -13.02 1.93
CA ALA A 128 3.22 -11.90 2.56
C ALA A 128 4.64 -11.74 2.01
N ALA A 129 5.38 -12.83 1.82
CA ALA A 129 6.73 -12.81 1.23
C ALA A 129 6.73 -12.26 -0.20
N ARG A 130 5.67 -12.49 -0.97
CA ARG A 130 5.48 -11.93 -2.32
C ARG A 130 5.06 -10.47 -2.30
N LEU A 131 4.36 -10.02 -1.26
CA LEU A 131 3.89 -8.65 -1.11
C LEU A 131 5.01 -7.69 -0.65
N ARG A 132 5.84 -8.11 0.30
CA ARG A 132 6.90 -7.30 0.89
C ARG A 132 7.79 -6.57 -0.12
N PRO A 133 8.37 -7.22 -1.14
CA PRO A 133 9.24 -6.54 -2.10
C PRO A 133 8.50 -5.47 -2.93
N LEU A 134 7.17 -5.53 -3.02
CA LEU A 134 6.40 -4.57 -3.82
C LEU A 134 6.46 -3.15 -3.23
N PHE A 135 6.69 -2.98 -1.93
CA PHE A 135 6.88 -1.65 -1.31
C PHE A 135 8.10 -0.94 -1.89
N ALA A 136 9.27 -1.58 -1.82
CA ALA A 136 10.50 -0.98 -2.35
C ALA A 136 10.45 -0.79 -3.88
N MET A 137 9.78 -1.71 -4.59
CA MET A 137 9.56 -1.57 -6.03
C MET A 137 8.64 -0.39 -6.34
N THR A 138 7.56 -0.21 -5.58
CA THR A 138 6.63 0.92 -5.72
C THR A 138 7.34 2.24 -5.47
N GLU A 139 8.12 2.33 -4.38
CA GLU A 139 8.89 3.54 -4.07
C GLU A 139 9.87 3.89 -5.19
N ARG A 140 10.63 2.90 -5.69
CA ARG A 140 11.57 3.13 -6.80
C ARG A 140 10.85 3.54 -8.09
N ALA A 141 9.79 2.83 -8.46
CA ALA A 141 9.00 3.15 -9.65
C ALA A 141 8.49 4.59 -9.63
N PHE A 142 7.98 5.00 -8.48
CA PHE A 142 7.47 6.33 -8.26
C PHE A 142 8.57 7.40 -8.27
N ARG A 143 9.64 7.24 -7.47
CA ARG A 143 10.73 8.22 -7.38
C ARG A 143 11.49 8.41 -8.68
N GLN A 144 11.64 7.35 -9.48
CA GLN A 144 12.40 7.39 -10.73
C GLN A 144 11.51 7.61 -11.96
N GLY A 145 10.19 7.63 -11.77
CA GLY A 145 9.23 7.68 -12.88
C GLY A 145 9.42 6.47 -13.82
N ASP A 146 9.68 5.27 -13.26
CA ASP A 146 9.99 4.08 -14.05
C ASP A 146 8.72 3.26 -14.37
N PRO A 147 8.20 3.35 -15.62
CA PRO A 147 7.00 2.64 -16.00
C PRO A 147 7.22 1.12 -16.12
N ALA A 148 8.44 0.65 -16.34
CA ALA A 148 8.72 -0.78 -16.40
C ALA A 148 8.65 -1.42 -15.03
N GLU A 149 9.22 -0.77 -14.01
CA GLU A 149 9.12 -1.20 -12.61
C GLU A 149 7.68 -1.12 -12.11
N ALA A 150 6.96 -0.04 -12.43
CA ALA A 150 5.54 0.13 -12.08
C ALA A 150 4.67 -1.01 -12.63
N ARG A 151 4.85 -1.39 -13.91
CA ARG A 151 4.12 -2.52 -14.51
C ARG A 151 4.43 -3.86 -13.83
N LYS A 152 5.65 -4.07 -13.34
CA LYS A 152 6.00 -5.29 -12.60
C LYS A 152 5.21 -5.38 -11.29
N VAL A 153 5.08 -4.27 -10.55
CA VAL A 153 4.27 -4.22 -9.32
C VAL A 153 2.81 -4.52 -9.61
N ILE A 154 2.22 -3.86 -10.62
CA ILE A 154 0.84 -4.07 -11.04
C ILE A 154 0.60 -5.55 -11.41
N LYS A 155 1.47 -6.14 -12.22
CA LYS A 155 1.40 -7.55 -12.62
C LYS A 155 1.52 -8.50 -11.42
N ALA A 156 2.46 -8.24 -10.51
CA ALA A 156 2.66 -9.04 -9.31
C ALA A 156 1.44 -8.99 -8.38
N HIS A 157 0.85 -7.79 -8.18
CA HIS A 157 -0.39 -7.64 -7.43
C HIS A 157 -1.55 -8.41 -8.09
N ARG A 158 -1.69 -8.35 -9.41
CA ARG A 158 -2.76 -9.07 -10.13
C ARG A 158 -2.70 -10.59 -9.89
N ALA A 159 -1.50 -11.18 -9.95
CA ALA A 159 -1.28 -12.58 -9.62
C ALA A 159 -1.60 -12.90 -8.16
N LEU A 160 -1.07 -12.11 -7.22
CA LEU A 160 -1.33 -12.26 -5.79
C LEU A 160 -2.83 -12.15 -5.45
N ARG A 161 -3.54 -11.21 -6.07
CA ARG A 161 -5.00 -11.04 -5.92
C ARG A 161 -5.78 -12.29 -6.33
N ALA A 162 -5.38 -12.93 -7.44
CA ALA A 162 -6.03 -14.15 -7.92
C ALA A 162 -5.83 -15.31 -6.94
N ASP A 163 -4.60 -15.50 -6.45
CA ASP A 163 -4.26 -16.55 -5.50
C ASP A 163 -4.97 -16.34 -4.15
N LEU A 164 -4.97 -15.13 -3.62
CA LEU A 164 -5.67 -14.80 -2.37
C LEU A 164 -7.19 -14.95 -2.48
N LYS A 165 -7.77 -14.73 -3.66
CA LYS A 165 -9.19 -15.03 -3.90
C LYS A 165 -9.45 -16.54 -3.78
N GLN A 166 -8.61 -17.38 -4.39
CA GLN A 166 -8.75 -18.84 -4.30
C GLN A 166 -8.49 -19.34 -2.88
N TYR A 167 -7.47 -18.79 -2.20
CA TYR A 167 -7.20 -19.07 -0.79
C TYR A 167 -8.43 -18.85 0.09
N ARG A 168 -9.10 -17.69 -0.04
CA ARG A 168 -10.32 -17.40 0.72
C ARG A 168 -11.46 -18.37 0.45
N ASN A 169 -11.61 -18.82 -0.79
CA ASN A 169 -12.60 -19.85 -1.12
C ASN A 169 -12.29 -21.19 -0.42
N ARG A 170 -11.01 -21.58 -0.33
CA ARG A 170 -10.60 -22.79 0.41
C ARG A 170 -10.81 -22.62 1.92
N VAL A 171 -10.50 -21.48 2.49
CA VAL A 171 -10.80 -21.17 3.91
C VAL A 171 -12.30 -21.30 4.19
N ALA A 172 -13.15 -20.75 3.32
CA ALA A 172 -14.61 -20.81 3.50
C ALA A 172 -15.18 -22.22 3.39
N ALA A 173 -14.51 -23.13 2.69
CA ALA A 173 -14.90 -24.54 2.53
C ALA A 173 -14.15 -25.50 3.47
N SER A 174 -13.40 -24.98 4.43
CA SER A 174 -12.56 -25.77 5.35
C SER A 174 -13.29 -26.14 6.64
N ASP A 175 -12.72 -27.10 7.37
CA ASP A 175 -13.15 -27.48 8.72
C ASP A 175 -12.48 -26.64 9.82
N LEU A 176 -11.94 -25.45 9.49
CA LEU A 176 -11.40 -24.51 10.47
C LEU A 176 -12.50 -24.05 11.43
N THR A 177 -12.12 -23.79 12.67
CA THR A 177 -13.03 -23.10 13.61
C THR A 177 -13.41 -21.72 13.06
N ALA A 178 -14.61 -21.24 13.40
CA ALA A 178 -15.13 -20.00 12.85
C ALA A 178 -14.21 -18.80 13.08
N ASP A 179 -13.58 -18.72 14.26
CA ASP A 179 -12.62 -17.67 14.59
C ASP A 179 -11.37 -17.74 13.69
N MET A 180 -10.80 -18.93 13.47
CA MET A 180 -9.65 -19.10 12.60
C MET A 180 -9.98 -18.83 11.12
N ALA A 181 -11.16 -19.24 10.66
CA ALA A 181 -11.62 -18.93 9.31
C ALA A 181 -11.77 -17.42 9.08
N VAL A 182 -12.31 -16.70 10.06
CA VAL A 182 -12.41 -15.21 10.03
C VAL A 182 -11.02 -14.58 10.00
N VAL A 183 -10.10 -15.02 10.86
CA VAL A 183 -8.73 -14.49 10.95
C VAL A 183 -7.99 -14.68 9.62
N TYR A 184 -7.96 -15.90 9.09
CA TYR A 184 -7.24 -16.19 7.85
C TYR A 184 -7.88 -15.53 6.62
N SER A 185 -9.20 -15.55 6.50
CA SER A 185 -9.90 -14.88 5.40
C SER A 185 -9.73 -13.35 5.46
N GLY A 186 -9.79 -12.78 6.68
CA GLY A 186 -9.56 -11.37 6.92
C GLY A 186 -8.14 -10.93 6.57
N ALA A 187 -7.13 -11.71 7.01
CA ALA A 187 -5.73 -11.45 6.69
C ALA A 187 -5.48 -11.49 5.17
N ALA A 188 -6.00 -12.50 4.47
CA ALA A 188 -5.92 -12.58 3.01
C ALA A 188 -6.56 -11.36 2.32
N GLN A 189 -7.69 -10.89 2.85
CA GLN A 189 -8.36 -9.70 2.33
C GLN A 189 -7.51 -8.44 2.55
N ILE A 190 -6.86 -8.30 3.70
CA ILE A 190 -5.97 -7.18 4.01
C ILE A 190 -4.75 -7.21 3.08
N LEU A 191 -4.04 -8.33 2.94
CA LEU A 191 -2.90 -8.45 2.02
C LEU A 191 -3.28 -8.08 0.58
N ARG A 192 -4.46 -8.52 0.12
CA ARG A 192 -5.00 -8.15 -1.19
C ARG A 192 -5.19 -6.63 -1.32
N ARG A 193 -5.72 -5.97 -0.28
CA ARG A 193 -5.97 -4.53 -0.28
C ARG A 193 -4.68 -3.73 -0.24
N VAL A 194 -3.71 -4.12 0.59
CA VAL A 194 -2.37 -3.50 0.60
C VAL A 194 -1.75 -3.56 -0.80
N GLY A 195 -1.76 -4.74 -1.44
CA GLY A 195 -1.26 -4.86 -2.81
C GLY A 195 -2.03 -3.99 -3.82
N ALA A 196 -3.34 -3.79 -3.63
CA ALA A 196 -4.13 -2.91 -4.48
C ALA A 196 -3.70 -1.44 -4.35
N HIS A 197 -3.44 -0.96 -3.12
CA HIS A 197 -2.98 0.41 -2.90
C HIS A 197 -1.58 0.64 -3.48
N LEU A 198 -0.65 -0.32 -3.34
CA LEU A 198 0.66 -0.26 -4.02
C LEU A 198 0.51 -0.23 -5.55
N SER A 199 -0.40 -1.04 -6.10
CA SER A 199 -0.73 -1.03 -7.53
C SER A 199 -1.35 0.30 -7.99
N ASN A 200 -2.22 0.93 -7.17
CA ASN A 200 -2.79 2.24 -7.43
C ASN A 200 -1.70 3.32 -7.53
N ILE A 201 -0.76 3.33 -6.58
CA ILE A 201 0.40 4.24 -6.63
C ILE A 201 1.19 4.02 -7.92
N CYS A 202 1.50 2.78 -8.28
CA CYS A 202 2.20 2.46 -9.52
C CYS A 202 1.40 2.85 -10.78
N SER A 203 0.06 2.83 -10.72
CA SER A 203 -0.78 3.24 -11.85
C SER A 203 -0.58 4.72 -12.23
N THR A 204 -0.22 5.57 -11.26
CA THR A 204 0.07 6.99 -11.52
C THR A 204 1.27 7.20 -12.44
N VAL A 205 2.20 6.23 -12.46
CA VAL A 205 3.42 6.28 -13.30
C VAL A 205 3.16 5.83 -14.73
N VAL A 206 2.14 5.00 -14.96
CA VAL A 206 1.90 4.34 -16.26
C VAL A 206 0.61 4.76 -16.95
N GLN A 207 -0.30 5.41 -16.24
CA GLN A 207 -1.61 5.82 -16.75
C GLN A 207 -1.79 7.33 -16.70
N PRO A 208 -2.56 7.94 -17.62
CA PRO A 208 -2.98 9.32 -17.47
C PRO A 208 -3.90 9.48 -16.25
N TYR A 209 -3.96 10.70 -15.70
CA TYR A 209 -4.63 10.98 -14.43
C TYR A 209 -6.09 10.50 -14.37
N ASP A 210 -6.85 10.64 -15.44
CA ASP A 210 -8.25 10.22 -15.53
C ASP A 210 -8.46 8.70 -15.47
N ARG A 211 -7.39 7.91 -15.65
CA ARG A 211 -7.41 6.43 -15.60
C ARG A 211 -6.72 5.83 -14.38
N ILE A 212 -6.16 6.66 -13.52
CA ILE A 212 -5.56 6.18 -12.26
C ILE A 212 -6.62 5.42 -11.46
N ARG A 213 -6.23 4.25 -10.89
CA ARG A 213 -7.11 3.34 -10.12
C ARG A 213 -8.21 2.63 -10.93
N HIS A 214 -8.43 2.97 -12.19
CA HIS A 214 -9.32 2.21 -13.04
C HIS A 214 -8.60 0.99 -13.61
N GLY A 215 -9.25 -0.17 -13.43
CA GLY A 215 -8.62 -1.48 -13.67
C GLY A 215 -7.99 -1.64 -15.05
N ASP A 216 -6.98 -2.40 -15.00
CA ASP A 216 -5.98 -2.79 -15.97
C ASP A 216 -6.51 -3.59 -17.16
N GLU A 217 -7.57 -3.24 -17.78
CA GLU A 217 -8.04 -4.00 -18.96
C GLU A 217 -7.11 -3.80 -20.17
N ASP A 218 -6.22 -2.77 -20.14
CA ASP A 218 -5.35 -2.39 -21.25
C ASP A 218 -3.83 -2.38 -20.95
N LEU A 219 -3.36 -3.02 -19.86
CA LEU A 219 -1.92 -3.07 -19.50
C LEU A 219 -1.31 -4.46 -19.67
#